data_ac7fff47f303b8302be8a7a7650711d3
#
_entry.id   ac7fff47f303b8302be8a7a7650711d3
#
_cell.length_a   1.000
_cell.length_b   1.000
_cell.length_c   1.000
_cell.angle_alpha   90.00
_cell.angle_beta   90.00
_cell.angle_gamma   90.00
#
_symmetry.space_group_name_H-M   'P 1'
#
loop_
_entity.id
_entity.type
_entity.pdbx_description
1 polymer ?
#
loop_
_entity_poly.entity_id
_entity_poly.type
_entity_poly.pdbx_seq_one_letter_code
_entity_poly.pdbx_strand_id
1 'polypeptide(L)' 'MARYVVRFMKVVLGENGHETEICQRSMEVDAADKLHASDLAKVRFCEGECVKEWSLHADSVHITAAEWPS' A
#
# COMPACT_ATOMS: atom_id res chain seq x y z
N MET A 1 9.07 15.14 -9.82
CA MET A 1 8.43 14.28 -8.84
C MET A 1 8.82 12.84 -9.11
N ALA A 2 8.97 12.07 -8.08
CA ALA A 2 9.36 10.67 -8.20
C ALA A 2 8.14 9.76 -8.18
N ARG A 3 8.25 8.62 -8.82
CA ARG A 3 7.20 7.62 -8.81
C ARG A 3 7.48 6.59 -7.71
N TYR A 4 6.45 6.26 -6.96
CA TYR A 4 6.53 5.28 -5.89
C TYR A 4 5.48 4.21 -6.07
N VAL A 5 5.84 2.98 -5.70
CA VAL A 5 4.89 1.88 -5.64
C VAL A 5 4.50 1.69 -4.18
N VAL A 6 3.21 1.79 -3.90
CA VAL A 6 2.69 1.62 -2.55
C VAL A 6 1.87 0.34 -2.50
N ARG A 7 2.25 -0.56 -1.60
CA ARG A 7 1.55 -1.84 -1.44
C ARG A 7 0.90 -1.88 -0.07
N PHE A 8 -0.40 -2.14 -0.08
CA PHE A 8 -1.16 -2.35 1.14
C PHE A 8 -1.18 -3.85 1.43
N MET A 9 -0.59 -4.20 2.55
CA MET A 9 -0.40 -5.60 2.93
C MET A 9 -1.36 -5.99 4.03
N LYS A 10 -1.81 -7.24 4.00
CA LYS A 10 -2.68 -7.78 5.01
C LYS A 10 -2.12 -9.09 5.51
N VAL A 11 -2.16 -9.28 6.84
CA VAL A 11 -1.72 -10.52 7.46
C VAL A 11 -2.90 -11.46 7.53
N VAL A 12 -2.71 -12.67 7.03
CA VAL A 12 -3.73 -13.72 7.10
C VAL A 12 -3.14 -14.94 7.79
N LEU A 13 -3.99 -15.67 8.52
CA LEU A 13 -3.58 -16.90 9.18
C LEU A 13 -3.75 -18.06 8.23
N GLY A 14 -2.68 -18.81 8.04
CA GLY A 14 -2.71 -20.04 7.25
C GLY A 14 -3.23 -21.23 8.08
N GLU A 15 -3.33 -22.37 7.42
CA GLU A 15 -3.87 -23.58 8.03
C GLU A 15 -3.08 -24.06 9.25
N ASN A 16 -1.80 -23.81 9.29
CA ASN A 16 -0.94 -24.24 10.39
C ASN A 16 -0.73 -23.17 11.45
N GLY A 17 -1.54 -22.13 11.45
CA GLY A 17 -1.38 -21.03 12.38
C GLY A 17 -0.26 -20.07 12.04
N HIS A 18 0.36 -20.24 10.89
CA HIS A 18 1.40 -19.32 10.42
C HIS A 18 0.78 -18.07 9.84
N GLU A 19 1.33 -16.93 10.24
CA GLU A 19 0.91 -15.66 9.66
C GLU A 19 1.62 -15.45 8.33
N THR A 20 0.85 -15.08 7.31
CA THR A 20 1.37 -14.78 6.00
C THR A 20 0.91 -13.40 5.57
N GLU A 21 1.84 -12.56 5.15
CA GLU A 21 1.53 -11.25 4.65
C GLU A 21 1.24 -11.33 3.16
N ILE A 22 0.07 -10.85 2.75
CA ILE A 22 -0.30 -10.81 1.34
C ILE A 22 -0.49 -9.37 0.89
N CYS A 23 -0.25 -9.13 -0.39
CA CYS A 23 -0.49 -7.82 -0.98
C CYS A 23 -1.96 -7.72 -1.33
N GLN A 24 -2.70 -6.91 -0.57
CA GLN A 24 -4.12 -6.71 -0.82
C GLN A 24 -4.34 -5.79 -2.00
N ARG A 25 -3.53 -4.75 -2.10
CA ARG A 25 -3.62 -3.80 -3.20
C ARG A 25 -2.28 -3.11 -3.39
N SER A 26 -1.96 -2.82 -4.64
CA SER A 26 -0.79 -2.01 -4.94
C SER A 26 -1.18 -0.89 -5.89
N MET A 27 -0.48 0.22 -5.81
CA MET A 27 -0.73 1.34 -6.70
C MET A 27 0.55 2.14 -6.89
N GLU A 28 0.61 2.84 -8.03
CA GLU A 28 1.71 3.74 -8.32
C GLU A 28 1.24 5.17 -8.12
N VAL A 29 2.06 5.96 -7.44
CA VAL A 29 1.76 7.37 -7.22
C VAL A 29 2.99 8.21 -7.51
N ASP A 30 2.76 9.42 -8.01
CA ASP A 30 3.82 10.41 -8.21
C ASP A 30 3.79 11.36 -7.02
N ALA A 31 4.93 11.50 -6.35
CA ALA A 31 5.01 12.33 -5.17
C ALA A 31 6.43 12.89 -5.01
N ALA A 32 6.55 13.90 -4.17
CA ALA A 32 7.84 14.51 -3.90
C ALA A 32 8.73 13.60 -3.05
N ASP A 33 8.13 12.83 -2.15
CA ASP A 33 8.85 11.92 -1.27
C ASP A 33 7.93 10.77 -0.82
N LYS A 34 8.48 9.87 -0.01
CA LYS A 34 7.74 8.71 0.47
C LYS A 34 6.54 9.08 1.34
N LEU A 35 6.66 10.12 2.14
CA LEU A 35 5.55 10.57 2.99
C LEU A 35 4.36 11.01 2.16
N HIS A 36 4.61 11.82 1.13
CA HIS A 36 3.55 12.25 0.22
C HIS A 36 2.96 11.07 -0.54
N ALA A 37 3.81 10.15 -0.98
CA ALA A 37 3.36 8.95 -1.68
C ALA A 37 2.42 8.13 -0.79
N SER A 38 2.79 7.95 0.48
CA SER A 38 1.97 7.24 1.44
C SER A 38 0.61 7.91 1.62
N ASP A 39 0.61 9.22 1.82
CA ASP A 39 -0.64 9.96 2.03
C ASP A 39 -1.56 9.88 0.81
N LEU A 40 -1.01 10.08 -0.38
CA LEU A 40 -1.79 9.99 -1.61
C LEU A 40 -2.37 8.59 -1.81
N ALA A 41 -1.56 7.56 -1.56
CA ALA A 41 -2.00 6.19 -1.73
C ALA A 41 -3.10 5.83 -0.71
N LYS A 42 -2.96 6.28 0.52
CA LYS A 42 -3.96 6.03 1.56
C LYS A 42 -5.31 6.65 1.20
N VAL A 43 -5.28 7.87 0.68
CA VAL A 43 -6.50 8.54 0.23
C VAL A 43 -7.15 7.75 -0.91
N ARG A 44 -6.37 7.36 -1.89
CA ARG A 44 -6.88 6.58 -3.02
C ARG A 44 -7.41 5.21 -2.60
N PHE A 45 -6.72 4.57 -1.68
CA PHE A 45 -7.16 3.27 -1.15
C PHE A 45 -8.51 3.41 -0.46
N CYS A 46 -8.67 4.42 0.39
CA CYS A 46 -9.92 4.65 1.08
C CYS A 46 -11.07 4.98 0.13
N GLU A 47 -10.80 5.76 -0.90
CA GLU A 47 -11.82 6.07 -1.91
C GLU A 47 -12.22 4.84 -2.71
N GLY A 48 -11.24 4.03 -3.11
CA GLY A 48 -11.50 2.83 -3.89
C GLY A 48 -12.25 1.75 -3.12
N GLU A 49 -11.97 1.61 -1.83
CA GLU A 49 -12.60 0.62 -0.97
C GLU A 49 -13.83 1.17 -0.25
N CYS A 50 -14.14 2.43 -0.42
CA CYS A 50 -15.26 3.09 0.25
C CYS A 50 -15.19 3.00 1.77
N VAL A 51 -13.97 3.15 2.32
CA VAL A 51 -13.74 3.10 3.76
C VAL A 51 -13.17 4.43 4.24
N LYS A 52 -13.35 4.73 5.51
CA LYS A 52 -12.88 5.98 6.10
C LYS A 52 -11.40 5.95 6.38
N GLU A 53 -10.84 4.78 6.61
CA GLU A 53 -9.44 4.63 6.99
C GLU A 53 -8.87 3.37 6.37
N TRP A 54 -7.65 3.48 5.82
CA TRP A 54 -7.00 2.36 5.15
C TRP A 54 -6.74 1.18 6.07
N SER A 55 -6.48 1.45 7.35
CA SER A 55 -6.17 0.40 8.32
C SER A 55 -7.33 -0.54 8.59
N LEU A 56 -8.53 -0.19 8.15
CA LEU A 56 -9.68 -1.09 8.26
C LEU A 56 -9.58 -2.29 7.33
N HIS A 57 -8.79 -2.17 6.26
CA HIS A 57 -8.67 -3.23 5.25
C HIS A 57 -7.23 -3.71 5.04
N ALA A 58 -6.26 -3.03 5.61
CA ALA A 58 -4.86 -3.40 5.45
C ALA A 58 -4.13 -3.27 6.78
N ASP A 59 -3.14 -4.13 7.01
CA ASP A 59 -2.38 -4.13 8.25
C ASP A 59 -1.11 -3.29 8.16
N SER A 60 -0.54 -3.17 6.96
CA SER A 60 0.68 -2.38 6.79
C SER A 60 0.77 -1.81 5.38
N VAL A 61 1.66 -0.85 5.22
CA VAL A 61 1.91 -0.19 3.94
C VAL A 61 3.40 -0.26 3.66
N HIS A 62 3.75 -0.77 2.48
CA HIS A 62 5.13 -0.81 2.01
C HIS A 62 5.29 0.15 0.85
N ILE A 63 6.26 1.03 0.94
CA ILE A 63 6.51 2.05 -0.09
C ILE A 63 7.89 1.84 -0.65
N THR A 64 7.95 1.69 -1.96
CA THR A 64 9.21 1.48 -2.67
C THR A 64 9.31 2.49 -3.81
N ALA A 65 10.49 3.08 -3.99
CA ALA A 65 10.71 3.95 -5.13
C ALA A 65 10.66 3.09 -6.39
N ALA A 66 9.86 3.53 -7.34
CA ALA A 66 9.75 2.83 -8.63
C ALA A 66 10.88 3.31 -9.53
N GLU A 67 12.02 2.66 -9.46
CA GLU A 67 13.13 2.95 -10.34
C GLU A 67 13.00 2.06 -11.55
N TRP A 68 12.56 2.65 -12.64
CA TRP A 68 12.47 1.94 -13.89
C TRP A 68 13.78 2.10 -14.65
N PRO A 69 14.39 1.03 -15.08
CA PRO A 69 15.53 1.15 -15.97
C PRO A 69 15.03 1.77 -17.28
N SER A 70 15.44 2.95 -17.49
CA SER A 70 15.05 3.68 -18.70
C SER A 70 15.98 3.32 -19.86
#